data_840a63eafbe4edd1ec4b990ddb3ab518
#
_entry.id   840a63eafbe4edd1ec4b990ddb3ab518
#
_cell.length_a   1.000
_cell.length_b   1.000
_cell.length_c   1.000
_cell.angle_alpha   90.00
_cell.angle_beta   90.00
_cell.angle_gamma   90.00
#
_symmetry.space_group_name_H-M   'P 1'
#
loop_
_entity.id
_entity.type
_entity.pdbx_description
1 polymer ?
#
loop_
_entity_poly.entity_id
_entity_poly.type
_entity_poly.pdbx_seq_one_letter_code
_entity_poly.pdbx_strand_id
1 'polypeptide(L)'
;PLASLKIILENMKYNVGKYKNRDVYIDDCIDLVDHLTKNIQQILSVYSIENLKDDEEVVCIKDELSSVLQKYDVLIHQKELHIQNELKDETMYIGKTALNIILSNLISNAINYTHEKDTVHIGIEQDWFYIQNKQDPTQPKGNGLGLYIVRNLLDNYKMKYETIEGEYFAFKIQLKH
;
A
#
# COMPACT_ATOMS: atom_id res chain seq x y z
N PRO A 1 -22.34 1.78 3.38
CA PRO A 1 -21.51 0.89 4.23
C PRO A 1 -21.70 1.15 5.73
N LEU A 2 -21.58 2.40 6.25
CA LEU A 2 -21.78 2.72 7.69
C LEU A 2 -23.17 2.37 8.18
N ALA A 3 -24.22 2.66 7.41
CA ALA A 3 -25.58 2.31 7.76
C ALA A 3 -25.77 0.79 7.84
N SER A 4 -25.19 0.04 6.91
CA SER A 4 -25.25 -1.43 6.91
C SER A 4 -24.55 -2.02 8.12
N LEU A 5 -23.33 -1.53 8.44
CA LEU A 5 -22.58 -1.95 9.63
C LEU A 5 -23.39 -1.69 10.92
N LYS A 6 -23.98 -0.49 11.04
CA LYS A 6 -24.82 -0.13 12.20
C LYS A 6 -26.00 -1.08 12.34
N ILE A 7 -26.72 -1.39 11.25
CA ILE A 7 -27.88 -2.31 11.27
C ILE A 7 -27.44 -3.71 11.70
N ILE A 8 -26.32 -4.24 11.19
CA ILE A 8 -25.82 -5.56 11.59
C ILE A 8 -25.50 -5.58 13.10
N LEU A 9 -24.75 -4.57 13.58
CA LEU A 9 -24.40 -4.48 15.01
C LEU A 9 -25.63 -4.32 15.93
N GLU A 10 -26.62 -3.52 15.53
CA GLU A 10 -27.88 -3.39 16.27
C GLU A 10 -28.65 -4.71 16.32
N ASN A 11 -28.79 -5.41 15.20
CA ASN A 11 -29.44 -6.71 15.14
C ASN A 11 -28.72 -7.77 15.97
N MET A 12 -27.38 -7.77 15.98
CA MET A 12 -26.56 -8.62 16.86
C MET A 12 -26.77 -8.28 18.33
N LYS A 13 -26.82 -6.97 18.68
CA LYS A 13 -27.05 -6.50 20.05
C LYS A 13 -28.38 -6.99 20.59
N TYR A 14 -29.44 -6.93 19.78
CA TYR A 14 -30.80 -7.30 20.18
C TYR A 14 -31.15 -8.75 19.84
N ASN A 15 -30.20 -9.58 19.39
CA ASN A 15 -30.41 -10.99 19.00
C ASN A 15 -31.57 -11.20 18.00
N VAL A 16 -31.71 -10.34 17.01
CA VAL A 16 -32.77 -10.37 16.01
C VAL A 16 -32.51 -11.43 14.93
N GLY A 17 -33.44 -12.37 14.75
CA GLY A 17 -33.47 -13.32 13.66
C GLY A 17 -32.17 -14.12 13.51
N LYS A 18 -31.56 -14.08 12.31
CA LYS A 18 -30.33 -14.80 11.97
C LYS A 18 -29.09 -14.25 12.70
N TYR A 19 -29.13 -13.02 13.16
CA TYR A 19 -28.01 -12.36 13.85
C TYR A 19 -27.77 -12.81 15.30
N LYS A 20 -28.48 -13.84 15.77
CA LYS A 20 -28.27 -14.47 17.08
C LYS A 20 -26.90 -15.14 17.17
N ASN A 21 -26.40 -15.70 16.06
CA ASN A 21 -25.05 -16.26 15.98
C ASN A 21 -24.07 -15.13 15.67
N ARG A 22 -23.57 -14.47 16.72
CA ARG A 22 -22.69 -13.29 16.62
C ARG A 22 -21.38 -13.59 15.90
N ASP A 23 -20.82 -14.77 16.12
CA ASP A 23 -19.50 -15.13 15.59
C ASP A 23 -19.48 -15.14 14.06
N VAL A 24 -20.59 -15.54 13.41
CA VAL A 24 -20.73 -15.54 11.95
C VAL A 24 -20.73 -14.12 11.37
N TYR A 25 -21.25 -13.12 12.08
CA TYR A 25 -21.41 -11.76 11.57
C TYR A 25 -20.32 -10.79 12.03
N ILE A 26 -19.45 -11.21 12.95
CA ILE A 26 -18.28 -10.41 13.36
C ILE A 26 -17.33 -10.23 12.16
N ASP A 27 -17.06 -11.29 11.40
CA ASP A 27 -16.21 -11.24 10.23
C ASP A 27 -16.77 -10.30 9.17
N ASP A 28 -18.08 -10.37 8.89
CA ASP A 28 -18.78 -9.42 7.99
C ASP A 28 -18.61 -7.96 8.46
N CYS A 29 -18.65 -7.72 9.78
CA CYS A 29 -18.43 -6.38 10.34
C CYS A 29 -16.98 -5.92 10.17
N ILE A 30 -16.01 -6.80 10.39
CA ILE A 30 -14.59 -6.52 10.20
C ILE A 30 -14.32 -6.17 8.72
N ASP A 31 -14.83 -6.95 7.79
CA ASP A 31 -14.70 -6.67 6.35
C ASP A 31 -15.29 -5.30 5.97
N LEU A 32 -16.47 -4.95 6.53
CA LEU A 32 -17.07 -3.65 6.29
C LEU A 32 -16.24 -2.50 6.87
N VAL A 33 -15.64 -2.68 8.05
CA VAL A 33 -14.73 -1.69 8.67
C VAL A 33 -13.47 -1.52 7.80
N ASP A 34 -12.89 -2.61 7.34
CA ASP A 34 -11.70 -2.57 6.47
C ASP A 34 -11.99 -1.86 5.15
N HIS A 35 -13.13 -2.14 4.54
CA HIS A 35 -13.61 -1.43 3.35
C HIS A 35 -13.80 0.06 3.59
N LEU A 36 -14.39 0.44 4.72
CA LEU A 36 -14.57 1.84 5.09
C LEU A 36 -13.24 2.54 5.34
N THR A 37 -12.34 1.90 6.05
CA THR A 37 -11.00 2.42 6.34
C THR A 37 -10.22 2.66 5.04
N LYS A 38 -10.25 1.70 4.12
CA LYS A 38 -9.67 1.86 2.79
C LYS A 38 -10.26 3.04 2.03
N ASN A 39 -11.59 3.19 2.00
CA ASN A 39 -12.26 4.29 1.31
C ASN A 39 -11.92 5.67 1.92
N ILE A 40 -11.83 5.77 3.24
CA ILE A 40 -11.44 7.01 3.93
C ILE A 40 -9.99 7.37 3.61
N GLN A 41 -9.08 6.41 3.67
CA GLN A 41 -7.68 6.61 3.29
C GLN A 41 -7.55 7.09 1.84
N GLN A 42 -8.41 6.61 0.96
CA GLN A 42 -8.51 7.02 -0.43
C GLN A 42 -8.91 8.49 -0.59
N ILE A 43 -9.98 8.89 0.07
CA ILE A 43 -10.47 10.27 0.03
C ILE A 43 -9.42 11.22 0.61
N LEU A 44 -8.80 10.84 1.73
CA LEU A 44 -7.74 11.62 2.35
C LEU A 44 -6.49 11.72 1.48
N SER A 45 -6.14 10.66 0.74
CA SER A 45 -5.00 10.69 -0.19
C SER A 45 -5.24 11.66 -1.35
N VAL A 46 -6.43 11.63 -1.95
CA VAL A 46 -6.78 12.56 -3.04
C VAL A 46 -6.78 14.02 -2.53
N TYR A 47 -7.31 14.26 -1.35
CA TYR A 47 -7.33 15.61 -0.74
C TYR A 47 -5.92 16.10 -0.36
N SER A 48 -5.08 15.20 0.14
CA SER A 48 -3.69 15.52 0.49
C SER A 48 -2.81 15.79 -0.72
N ILE A 49 -3.08 15.14 -1.87
CA ILE A 49 -2.33 15.32 -3.12
C ILE A 49 -2.39 16.78 -3.62
N GLU A 50 -3.54 17.43 -3.49
CA GLU A 50 -3.70 18.83 -3.93
C GLU A 50 -2.92 19.82 -3.05
N ASN A 51 -2.62 19.47 -1.81
CA ASN A 51 -1.95 20.32 -0.82
C ASN A 51 -0.47 20.00 -0.60
N LEU A 52 0.05 18.87 -1.15
CA LEU A 52 1.42 18.42 -0.95
C LEU A 52 2.46 19.06 -1.88
N LYS A 53 2.07 20.04 -2.71
CA LYS A 53 2.96 20.63 -3.74
C LYS A 53 4.13 21.47 -3.21
N ASP A 54 4.12 21.85 -1.95
CA ASP A 54 5.04 22.87 -1.42
C ASP A 54 6.26 22.32 -0.66
N ASP A 55 6.36 20.97 -0.49
CA ASP A 55 7.40 20.34 0.34
C ASP A 55 8.42 19.56 -0.49
N GLU A 56 8.85 20.07 -1.66
CA GLU A 56 9.90 19.40 -2.41
C GLU A 56 11.26 19.56 -1.70
N GLU A 57 11.84 18.47 -1.28
CA GLU A 57 13.15 18.39 -0.62
C GLU A 57 13.95 17.16 -1.09
N VAL A 58 15.22 17.14 -0.80
CA VAL A 58 16.07 15.97 -1.04
C VAL A 58 15.85 14.96 0.07
N VAL A 59 15.19 13.86 -0.23
CA VAL A 59 14.83 12.83 0.76
C VAL A 59 15.67 11.57 0.53
N CYS A 60 16.24 11.01 1.59
CA CYS A 60 16.89 9.70 1.56
C CYS A 60 15.84 8.58 1.45
N ILE A 61 15.87 7.84 0.35
CA ILE A 61 14.88 6.79 0.07
C ILE A 61 14.96 5.67 1.11
N LYS A 62 16.17 5.28 1.49
CA LYS A 62 16.42 4.20 2.47
C LYS A 62 15.81 4.48 3.83
N ASP A 63 15.91 5.73 4.31
CA ASP A 63 15.38 6.11 5.62
C ASP A 63 13.84 6.04 5.64
N GLU A 64 13.20 6.59 4.61
CA GLU A 64 11.74 6.52 4.49
C GLU A 64 11.25 5.09 4.28
N LEU A 65 11.94 4.30 3.45
CA LEU A 65 11.63 2.89 3.24
C LEU A 65 11.73 2.10 4.55
N SER A 66 12.78 2.33 5.35
CA SER A 66 12.97 1.66 6.63
C SER A 66 11.81 1.95 7.59
N SER A 67 11.38 3.21 7.65
CA SER A 67 10.21 3.62 8.43
C SER A 67 8.91 2.94 7.95
N VAL A 68 8.75 2.79 6.65
CA VAL A 68 7.59 2.10 6.07
C VAL A 68 7.64 0.60 6.37
N LEU A 69 8.76 -0.07 6.13
CA LEU A 69 8.92 -1.51 6.39
C LEU A 69 8.64 -1.86 7.85
N GLN A 70 9.05 -1.02 8.80
CA GLN A 70 8.77 -1.22 10.22
C GLN A 70 7.26 -1.28 10.52
N LYS A 71 6.43 -0.52 9.80
CA LYS A 71 4.96 -0.56 9.97
C LYS A 71 4.36 -1.91 9.54
N TYR A 72 5.02 -2.59 8.60
CA TYR A 72 4.57 -3.86 8.04
C TYR A 72 5.32 -5.09 8.59
N ASP A 73 6.19 -4.90 9.58
CA ASP A 73 7.05 -5.94 10.15
C ASP A 73 6.27 -7.20 10.57
N VAL A 74 5.14 -7.03 11.24
CA VAL A 74 4.28 -8.16 11.67
C VAL A 74 3.78 -8.96 10.47
N LEU A 75 3.33 -8.31 9.40
CA LEU A 75 2.82 -8.99 8.20
C LEU A 75 3.94 -9.68 7.42
N ILE A 76 5.10 -9.03 7.33
CA ILE A 76 6.30 -9.60 6.71
C ILE A 76 6.69 -10.89 7.42
N HIS A 77 6.73 -10.89 8.74
CA HIS A 77 7.04 -12.08 9.55
C HIS A 77 5.95 -13.15 9.47
N GLN A 78 4.67 -12.78 9.50
CA GLN A 78 3.56 -13.74 9.39
C GLN A 78 3.57 -14.48 8.05
N LYS A 79 3.92 -13.81 6.95
CA LYS A 79 4.06 -14.41 5.63
C LYS A 79 5.46 -15.00 5.38
N GLU A 80 6.38 -14.89 6.34
CA GLU A 80 7.77 -15.31 6.20
C GLU A 80 8.45 -14.71 4.94
N LEU A 81 8.13 -13.45 4.59
CA LEU A 81 8.66 -12.80 3.39
C LEU A 81 10.13 -12.40 3.57
N HIS A 82 10.91 -12.58 2.51
CA HIS A 82 12.26 -12.04 2.41
C HIS A 82 12.25 -10.66 1.77
N ILE A 83 12.74 -9.64 2.49
CA ILE A 83 12.94 -8.29 1.92
C ILE A 83 14.40 -8.14 1.52
N GLN A 84 14.68 -8.25 0.23
CA GLN A 84 16.00 -7.99 -0.33
C GLN A 84 16.10 -6.51 -0.68
N ASN A 85 16.70 -5.72 0.22
CA ASN A 85 16.88 -4.28 0.05
C ASN A 85 18.34 -3.96 -0.27
N GLU A 86 18.60 -3.45 -1.47
CA GLU A 86 19.95 -3.11 -1.97
C GLU A 86 20.21 -1.59 -1.95
N LEU A 87 19.33 -0.78 -1.36
CA LEU A 87 19.50 0.66 -1.26
C LEU A 87 20.65 1.03 -0.32
N LYS A 88 21.40 2.05 -0.74
CA LYS A 88 22.47 2.71 0.04
C LYS A 88 21.96 4.08 0.49
N ASP A 89 22.58 5.15 0.00
CA ASP A 89 22.28 6.53 0.42
C ASP A 89 21.63 7.33 -0.73
N GLU A 90 20.92 6.64 -1.63
CA GLU A 90 20.26 7.28 -2.74
C GLU A 90 19.12 8.20 -2.28
N THR A 91 19.01 9.32 -2.98
CA THR A 91 18.05 10.36 -2.67
C THR A 91 17.07 10.59 -3.81
N MET A 92 15.92 11.16 -3.46
CA MET A 92 14.90 11.56 -4.40
C MET A 92 14.46 12.99 -4.08
N TYR A 93 14.31 13.84 -5.10
CA TYR A 93 13.77 15.19 -4.93
C TYR A 93 12.25 15.14 -5.00
N ILE A 94 11.60 15.12 -3.84
CA ILE A 94 10.15 14.93 -3.68
C ILE A 94 9.74 15.37 -2.27
N GLY A 95 8.45 15.65 -2.06
CA GLY A 95 7.95 15.86 -0.70
C GLY A 95 8.07 14.59 0.15
N LYS A 96 8.59 14.72 1.37
CA LYS A 96 8.78 13.59 2.29
C LYS A 96 7.49 12.82 2.57
N THR A 97 6.39 13.53 2.79
CA THR A 97 5.07 12.92 2.99
C THR A 97 4.59 12.17 1.74
N ALA A 98 4.82 12.74 0.55
CA ALA A 98 4.47 12.09 -0.72
C ALA A 98 5.27 10.80 -0.91
N LEU A 99 6.59 10.82 -0.68
CA LEU A 99 7.42 9.62 -0.76
C LEU A 99 6.95 8.54 0.23
N ASN A 100 6.62 8.90 1.46
CA ASN A 100 6.10 7.96 2.45
C ASN A 100 4.78 7.31 2.01
N ILE A 101 3.85 8.07 1.41
CA ILE A 101 2.60 7.55 0.85
C ILE A 101 2.88 6.62 -0.33
N ILE A 102 3.78 7.00 -1.25
CA ILE A 102 4.17 6.18 -2.39
C ILE A 102 4.75 4.84 -1.92
N LEU A 103 5.77 4.89 -1.05
CA LEU A 103 6.42 3.69 -0.52
C LEU A 103 5.44 2.80 0.25
N SER A 104 4.55 3.39 1.07
CA SER A 104 3.54 2.63 1.83
C SER A 104 2.58 1.87 0.90
N ASN A 105 2.13 2.50 -0.20
CA ASN A 105 1.26 1.83 -1.17
C ASN A 105 2.00 0.73 -1.94
N LEU A 106 3.23 0.98 -2.38
CA LEU A 106 4.02 0.00 -3.12
C LEU A 106 4.41 -1.20 -2.25
N ILE A 107 4.86 -0.96 -1.01
CA ILE A 107 5.21 -2.02 -0.05
C ILE A 107 3.99 -2.83 0.36
N SER A 108 2.86 -2.17 0.67
CA SER A 108 1.60 -2.87 0.97
C SER A 108 1.18 -3.77 -0.18
N ASN A 109 1.27 -3.29 -1.43
CA ASN A 109 1.00 -4.11 -2.61
C ASN A 109 1.95 -5.30 -2.69
N ALA A 110 3.26 -5.08 -2.58
CA ALA A 110 4.24 -6.15 -2.65
C ALA A 110 3.96 -7.23 -1.59
N ILE A 111 3.73 -6.85 -0.33
CA ILE A 111 3.43 -7.79 0.76
C ILE A 111 2.13 -8.57 0.50
N ASN A 112 1.08 -7.88 0.05
CA ASN A 112 -0.22 -8.52 -0.16
C ASN A 112 -0.21 -9.52 -1.31
N TYR A 113 0.50 -9.21 -2.41
CA TYR A 113 0.50 -10.00 -3.64
C TYR A 113 1.69 -10.94 -3.81
N THR A 114 2.61 -10.98 -2.85
CA THR A 114 3.70 -11.96 -2.80
C THR A 114 3.24 -13.23 -2.09
N HIS A 115 3.59 -14.40 -2.64
CA HIS A 115 3.34 -15.68 -2.00
C HIS A 115 4.15 -15.79 -0.69
N GLU A 116 3.65 -16.56 0.27
CA GLU A 116 4.40 -16.85 1.51
C GLU A 116 5.80 -17.40 1.20
N LYS A 117 6.77 -17.01 2.01
CA LYS A 117 8.19 -17.42 1.92
C LYS A 117 8.92 -16.97 0.66
N ASP A 118 8.30 -16.07 -0.12
CA ASP A 118 8.92 -15.52 -1.32
C ASP A 118 9.62 -14.17 -1.04
N THR A 119 10.27 -13.61 -2.04
CA THR A 119 11.14 -12.42 -1.90
C THR A 119 10.52 -11.19 -2.55
N VAL A 120 10.58 -10.07 -1.85
CA VAL A 120 10.37 -8.73 -2.39
C VAL A 120 11.73 -8.09 -2.61
N HIS A 121 12.03 -7.69 -3.85
CA HIS A 121 13.29 -7.05 -4.25
C HIS A 121 13.10 -5.54 -4.33
N ILE A 122 14.02 -4.79 -3.71
CA ILE A 122 14.01 -3.32 -3.67
C ILE A 122 15.42 -2.84 -3.99
N GLY A 123 15.54 -1.95 -4.96
CA GLY A 123 16.85 -1.47 -5.38
C GLY A 123 16.79 -0.33 -6.36
N ILE A 124 17.95 -0.03 -6.95
CA ILE A 124 18.11 0.94 -8.02
C ILE A 124 18.90 0.30 -9.15
N GLU A 125 18.40 0.47 -10.36
CA GLU A 125 19.06 0.04 -11.59
C GLU A 125 18.99 1.19 -12.61
N GLN A 126 20.15 1.68 -13.07
CA GLN A 126 20.25 2.74 -14.08
C GLN A 126 19.37 3.97 -13.79
N ASP A 127 19.46 4.54 -12.60
CA ASP A 127 18.65 5.67 -12.12
C ASP A 127 17.15 5.38 -11.95
N TRP A 128 16.75 4.12 -11.93
CA TRP A 128 15.39 3.70 -11.64
C TRP A 128 15.33 3.01 -10.28
N PHE A 129 14.67 3.62 -9.34
CA PHE A 129 14.23 2.97 -8.12
C PHE A 129 13.14 1.95 -8.46
N TYR A 130 13.22 0.74 -7.94
CA TYR A 130 12.22 -0.28 -8.18
C TYR A 130 11.83 -1.06 -6.93
N ILE A 131 10.58 -1.50 -6.92
CA ILE A 131 10.06 -2.53 -6.03
C ILE A 131 9.49 -3.63 -6.92
N GLN A 132 9.95 -4.85 -6.73
CA GLN A 132 9.58 -6.01 -7.53
C GLN A 132 9.24 -7.19 -6.65
N ASN A 133 8.20 -7.94 -7.03
CA ASN A 133 7.81 -9.19 -6.39
C ASN A 133 7.24 -10.19 -7.39
N LYS A 134 7.34 -11.48 -7.07
CA LYS A 134 6.61 -12.52 -7.78
C LYS A 134 5.15 -12.48 -7.36
N GLN A 135 4.23 -12.46 -8.34
CA GLN A 135 2.81 -12.40 -8.04
C GLN A 135 2.24 -13.77 -7.63
N ASP A 136 1.49 -13.79 -6.55
CA ASP A 136 0.68 -14.94 -6.18
C ASP A 136 -0.62 -14.95 -7.02
N PRO A 137 -0.77 -15.91 -7.96
CA PRO A 137 -1.94 -15.94 -8.82
C PRO A 137 -3.24 -16.30 -8.09
N THR A 138 -3.15 -16.77 -6.84
CA THR A 138 -4.32 -17.13 -6.02
C THR A 138 -4.92 -15.93 -5.29
N GLN A 139 -4.17 -14.83 -5.19
CA GLN A 139 -4.64 -13.62 -4.53
C GLN A 139 -5.68 -12.89 -5.40
N PRO A 140 -6.80 -12.46 -4.82
CA PRO A 140 -7.79 -11.67 -5.55
C PRO A 140 -7.17 -10.34 -6.00
N LYS A 141 -7.46 -9.95 -7.24
CA LYS A 141 -7.02 -8.64 -7.72
C LYS A 141 -7.62 -7.54 -6.85
N GLY A 142 -6.77 -6.68 -6.32
CA GLY A 142 -7.21 -5.49 -5.59
C GLY A 142 -7.93 -4.50 -6.51
N ASN A 143 -8.56 -3.52 -5.90
CA ASN A 143 -9.28 -2.45 -6.61
C ASN A 143 -8.39 -1.43 -7.34
N GLY A 144 -7.07 -1.67 -7.42
CA GLY A 144 -6.09 -0.86 -8.17
C GLY A 144 -5.79 0.52 -7.59
N LEU A 145 -6.36 0.83 -6.46
CA LEU A 145 -6.37 2.18 -5.91
C LEU A 145 -5.03 2.62 -5.31
N GLY A 146 -4.27 1.72 -4.68
CA GLY A 146 -2.92 2.05 -4.19
C GLY A 146 -2.01 2.52 -5.32
N LEU A 147 -2.04 1.84 -6.47
CA LEU A 147 -1.27 2.25 -7.64
C LEU A 147 -1.82 3.53 -8.29
N TYR A 148 -3.13 3.75 -8.24
CA TYR A 148 -3.73 5.01 -8.71
C TYR A 148 -3.20 6.21 -7.89
N ILE A 149 -3.13 6.09 -6.56
CA ILE A 149 -2.56 7.11 -5.67
C ILE A 149 -1.09 7.36 -6.02
N VAL A 150 -0.31 6.29 -6.18
CA VAL A 150 1.11 6.38 -6.54
C VAL A 150 1.31 7.15 -7.85
N ARG A 151 0.56 6.77 -8.89
CA ARG A 151 0.63 7.43 -10.20
C ARG A 151 0.28 8.91 -10.12
N ASN A 152 -0.82 9.27 -9.45
CA ASN A 152 -1.22 10.66 -9.29
C ASN A 152 -0.17 11.50 -8.55
N LEU A 153 0.43 10.96 -7.48
CA LEU A 153 1.51 11.65 -6.77
C LEU A 153 2.70 11.87 -7.70
N LEU A 154 3.16 10.83 -8.39
CA LEU A 154 4.31 10.93 -9.30
C LEU A 154 4.04 11.91 -10.46
N ASP A 155 2.82 11.93 -11.01
CA ASP A 155 2.40 12.87 -12.04
C ASP A 155 2.44 14.32 -11.52
N ASN A 156 2.02 14.58 -10.28
CA ASN A 156 2.11 15.90 -9.64
C ASN A 156 3.55 16.40 -9.50
N TYR A 157 4.48 15.51 -9.18
CA TYR A 157 5.91 15.80 -9.11
C TYR A 157 6.62 15.69 -10.48
N LYS A 158 5.84 15.43 -11.57
CA LYS A 158 6.39 15.26 -12.94
C LYS A 158 7.50 14.22 -12.99
N MET A 159 7.37 13.16 -12.21
CA MET A 159 8.30 12.04 -12.19
C MET A 159 7.88 10.97 -13.19
N LYS A 160 8.86 10.36 -13.86
CA LYS A 160 8.58 9.24 -14.75
C LYS A 160 8.51 7.95 -13.95
N TYR A 161 7.59 7.09 -14.35
CA TYR A 161 7.43 5.76 -13.75
C TYR A 161 7.04 4.73 -14.80
N GLU A 162 7.32 3.47 -14.50
CA GLU A 162 6.97 2.32 -15.32
C GLU A 162 6.37 1.22 -14.46
N THR A 163 5.47 0.45 -15.04
CA THR A 163 4.88 -0.74 -14.43
C THR A 163 5.13 -1.93 -15.33
N ILE A 164 5.74 -2.97 -14.81
CA ILE A 164 5.98 -4.24 -15.50
C ILE A 164 5.04 -5.26 -14.88
N GLU A 165 4.23 -5.91 -15.70
CA GLU A 165 3.27 -6.93 -15.28
C GLU A 165 3.58 -8.27 -15.97
N GLY A 166 3.50 -9.37 -15.22
CA GLY A 166 3.79 -10.71 -15.71
C GLY A 166 3.90 -11.69 -14.56
N GLU A 167 4.79 -12.67 -14.65
CA GLU A 167 5.14 -13.55 -13.52
C GLU A 167 5.67 -12.75 -12.34
N TYR A 168 6.42 -11.68 -12.65
CA TYR A 168 6.87 -10.67 -11.70
C TYR A 168 6.13 -9.37 -11.95
N PHE A 169 5.72 -8.73 -10.88
CA PHE A 169 5.26 -7.35 -10.89
C PHE A 169 6.43 -6.46 -10.47
N ALA A 170 6.69 -5.39 -11.21
CA ALA A 170 7.62 -4.36 -10.79
C ALA A 170 7.04 -2.96 -11.03
N PHE A 171 7.22 -2.07 -10.05
CA PHE A 171 6.96 -0.65 -10.18
C PHE A 171 8.31 0.08 -10.12
N LYS A 172 8.58 0.90 -11.15
CA LYS A 172 9.84 1.63 -11.29
C LYS A 172 9.58 3.13 -11.30
N ILE A 173 10.42 3.90 -10.61
CA ILE A 173 10.37 5.37 -10.55
C ILE A 173 11.73 5.91 -10.96
N GLN A 174 11.78 6.80 -11.97
CA GLN A 174 13.01 7.41 -12.40
C GLN A 174 13.46 8.47 -11.37
N LEU A 175 14.68 8.33 -10.87
CA LEU A 175 15.29 9.33 -9.99
C LEU A 175 15.57 10.60 -10.80
N LYS A 176 15.19 11.76 -10.24
CA LYS A 176 15.60 13.07 -10.74
C LYS A 176 16.86 13.47 -9.98
N HIS A 177 17.92 13.73 -10.72
CA HIS A 177 19.15 14.32 -10.19
C HIS A 177 19.10 15.84 -10.33
#